data_27b93697a8e57469ebe126446484c941
#
_entry.id   27b93697a8e57469ebe126446484c941
#
_cell.length_a   1.000
_cell.length_b   1.000
_cell.length_c   1.000
_cell.angle_alpha   90.00
_cell.angle_beta   90.00
_cell.angle_gamma   90.00
#
_symmetry.space_group_name_H-M   'P 1'
#
loop_
_entity.id
_entity.type
_entity.pdbx_description
1 polymer ?
#
loop_
_entity_poly.entity_id
_entity_poly.type
_entity_poly.pdbx_seq_one_letter_code
_entity_poly.pdbx_strand_id
1 'polypeptide(L)'
;SWIELYEKAKEVDSNSIYTRILIDLYFSKDLNSFINSINLTLNNFNFNQDYQNAELLYVLKTVMNLDVISDFNINLDKIYDDRTMPSIFLLNEISKSIIAKNYEKFFFYSLISLNNKSWDNVHPEHLKLLLNGYLKYKDGILFRMGLFRIVSF
;
A
#
# COMPACT_ATOMS: atom_id res chain seq x y z
N SER A 1 -26.00 -3.33 9.28
CA SER A 1 -25.55 -2.57 8.10
C SER A 1 -24.05 -2.41 8.13
N TRP A 2 -23.41 -2.09 7.01
CA TRP A 2 -21.98 -1.79 6.95
C TRP A 2 -21.58 -0.60 7.82
N ILE A 3 -22.50 0.33 8.04
CA ILE A 3 -22.33 1.48 8.94
C ILE A 3 -22.22 1.01 10.40
N GLU A 4 -23.01 0.04 10.81
CA GLU A 4 -22.93 -0.55 12.17
C GLU A 4 -21.64 -1.37 12.37
N LEU A 5 -21.18 -2.06 11.31
CA LEU A 5 -19.89 -2.75 11.34
C LEU A 5 -18.72 -1.77 11.44
N TYR A 6 -18.82 -0.64 10.76
CA TYR A 6 -17.87 0.47 10.82
C TYR A 6 -17.79 1.08 12.21
N GLU A 7 -18.92 1.41 12.81
CA GLU A 7 -18.95 1.98 14.18
C GLU A 7 -18.40 0.98 15.20
N LYS A 8 -18.74 -0.31 15.06
CA LYS A 8 -18.18 -1.38 15.91
C LYS A 8 -16.68 -1.59 15.70
N ALA A 9 -16.19 -1.53 14.46
CA ALA A 9 -14.76 -1.63 14.17
C ALA A 9 -13.98 -0.45 14.76
N LYS A 10 -14.56 0.75 14.74
CA LYS A 10 -14.03 1.92 15.43
C LYS A 10 -13.88 1.73 16.94
N GLU A 11 -14.87 1.07 17.55
CA GLU A 11 -14.87 0.82 19.00
C GLU A 11 -13.88 -0.25 19.43
N VAL A 12 -13.71 -1.30 18.59
CA VAL A 12 -12.91 -2.49 18.93
C VAL A 12 -11.41 -2.30 18.66
N ASP A 13 -11.03 -1.54 17.64
CA ASP A 13 -9.63 -1.37 17.26
C ASP A 13 -9.33 0.03 16.71
N SER A 14 -9.64 1.04 17.54
CA SER A 14 -9.41 2.45 17.18
C SER A 14 -7.93 2.79 16.91
N ASN A 15 -7.02 1.89 17.26
CA ASN A 15 -5.58 2.08 17.15
C ASN A 15 -4.95 1.35 15.95
N SER A 16 -5.68 0.48 15.26
CA SER A 16 -5.15 -0.23 14.09
C SER A 16 -5.16 0.65 12.85
N ILE A 17 -3.97 0.87 12.27
CA ILE A 17 -3.82 1.59 11.01
C ILE A 17 -4.51 0.84 9.86
N TYR A 18 -4.47 -0.48 9.87
CA TYR A 18 -5.12 -1.32 8.86
C TYR A 18 -6.63 -1.11 8.83
N THR A 19 -7.27 -1.10 9.99
CA THR A 19 -8.71 -0.82 10.11
C THR A 19 -9.06 0.55 9.57
N ARG A 20 -8.26 1.56 9.86
CA ARG A 20 -8.46 2.93 9.36
C ARG A 20 -8.30 3.02 7.85
N ILE A 21 -7.28 2.37 7.29
CA ILE A 21 -7.09 2.31 5.83
C ILE A 21 -8.26 1.61 5.15
N LEU A 22 -8.77 0.51 5.70
CA LEU A 22 -9.97 -0.17 5.18
C LEU A 22 -11.19 0.74 5.15
N ILE A 23 -11.37 1.49 6.21
CA ILE A 23 -12.43 2.48 6.35
C ILE A 23 -12.31 3.54 5.26
N ASP A 24 -11.13 4.13 5.11
CA ASP A 24 -10.87 5.17 4.11
C ASP A 24 -11.08 4.63 2.69
N LEU A 25 -10.64 3.39 2.42
CA LEU A 25 -10.88 2.72 1.14
C LEU A 25 -12.36 2.50 0.84
N TYR A 26 -13.11 2.08 1.83
CA TYR A 26 -14.53 1.76 1.68
C TYR A 26 -15.38 3.01 1.41
N PHE A 27 -15.12 4.08 2.16
CA PHE A 27 -15.92 5.31 2.08
C PHE A 27 -15.47 6.29 1.00
N SER A 28 -14.28 6.12 0.42
CA SER A 28 -13.79 6.99 -0.63
C SER A 28 -14.43 6.65 -1.99
N LYS A 29 -14.98 7.67 -2.64
CA LYS A 29 -15.61 7.51 -3.95
C LYS A 29 -14.60 7.32 -5.07
N ASP A 30 -13.45 7.99 -4.95
CA ASP A 30 -12.39 8.01 -5.93
C ASP A 30 -11.02 8.07 -5.26
N LEU A 31 -9.95 8.03 -6.06
CA LEU A 31 -8.58 8.05 -5.58
C LEU A 31 -8.25 9.35 -4.81
N ASN A 32 -8.70 10.50 -5.29
CA ASN A 32 -8.42 11.79 -4.63
C ASN A 32 -9.08 11.86 -3.25
N SER A 33 -10.32 11.44 -3.14
CA SER A 33 -11.03 11.33 -1.86
C SER A 33 -10.29 10.40 -0.89
N PHE A 34 -9.78 9.27 -1.40
CA PHE A 34 -8.99 8.34 -0.61
C PHE A 34 -7.68 8.96 -0.13
N ILE A 35 -6.93 9.63 -1.02
CA ILE A 35 -5.67 10.31 -0.67
C ILE A 35 -5.90 11.35 0.43
N ASN A 36 -6.94 12.17 0.31
CA ASN A 36 -7.27 13.17 1.30
C ASN A 36 -7.63 12.54 2.65
N SER A 37 -8.43 11.49 2.64
CA SER A 37 -8.86 10.77 3.83
C SER A 37 -7.67 10.11 4.55
N ILE A 38 -6.82 9.42 3.80
CA ILE A 38 -5.65 8.75 4.39
C ILE A 38 -4.62 9.75 4.92
N ASN A 39 -4.44 10.91 4.28
CA ASN A 39 -3.59 11.97 4.80
C ASN A 39 -4.05 12.45 6.18
N LEU A 40 -5.35 12.67 6.34
CA LEU A 40 -5.93 13.05 7.63
C LEU A 40 -5.76 11.94 8.67
N THR A 41 -6.00 10.69 8.29
CA THR A 41 -5.83 9.54 9.17
C THR A 41 -4.38 9.42 9.64
N LEU A 42 -3.41 9.51 8.74
CA LEU A 42 -1.99 9.36 9.06
C LEU A 42 -1.46 10.51 9.90
N ASN A 43 -1.90 11.74 9.66
CA ASN A 43 -1.47 12.90 10.46
C ASN A 43 -2.02 12.88 11.90
N ASN A 44 -3.14 12.21 12.13
CA ASN A 44 -3.77 12.08 13.44
C ASN A 44 -3.43 10.77 14.16
N PHE A 45 -2.65 9.90 13.54
CA PHE A 45 -2.31 8.59 14.10
C PHE A 45 -1.05 8.66 14.97
N ASN A 46 -1.09 8.05 16.15
CA ASN A 46 0.06 7.97 17.03
C ASN A 46 0.87 6.70 16.74
N PHE A 47 2.02 6.86 16.09
CA PHE A 47 2.86 5.75 15.64
C PHE A 47 3.82 5.17 16.69
N ASN A 48 3.75 5.61 17.91
CA ASN A 48 4.79 5.32 18.92
C ASN A 48 4.89 3.84 19.35
N GLN A 49 4.09 2.93 18.79
CA GLN A 49 4.02 1.57 19.32
C GLN A 49 4.06 0.41 18.33
N ASP A 50 4.14 0.63 17.00
CA ASP A 50 3.93 -0.51 16.11
C ASP A 50 4.84 -0.53 14.87
N TYR A 51 5.90 -1.34 14.92
CA TYR A 51 6.83 -1.54 13.81
C TYR A 51 6.21 -2.29 12.61
N GLN A 52 5.20 -3.12 12.82
CA GLN A 52 4.55 -3.88 11.73
C GLN A 52 3.76 -2.96 10.81
N ASN A 53 3.20 -1.88 11.35
CA ASN A 53 2.48 -0.88 10.57
C ASN A 53 3.42 0.09 9.83
N ALA A 54 4.67 0.18 10.25
CA ALA A 54 5.65 1.09 9.69
C ALA A 54 5.96 0.82 8.21
N GLU A 55 6.05 -0.45 7.84
CA GLU A 55 6.33 -0.89 6.47
C GLU A 55 5.23 -0.47 5.50
N LEU A 56 3.98 -0.77 5.81
CA LEU A 56 2.85 -0.39 4.95
C LEU A 56 2.77 1.13 4.80
N LEU A 57 3.00 1.87 5.87
CA LEU A 57 3.00 3.33 5.85
C LEU A 57 4.13 3.90 4.99
N TYR A 58 5.31 3.32 5.09
CA TYR A 58 6.43 3.69 4.23
C TYR A 58 6.09 3.48 2.74
N VAL A 59 5.52 2.34 2.42
CA VAL A 59 5.09 2.03 1.05
C VAL A 59 4.03 3.04 0.58
N LEU A 60 3.00 3.28 1.37
CA LEU A 60 1.93 4.22 1.05
C LEU A 60 2.43 5.66 0.92
N LYS A 61 3.22 6.12 1.89
CA LYS A 61 3.83 7.45 1.84
C LYS A 61 4.60 7.68 0.55
N THR A 62 5.41 6.70 0.15
CA THR A 62 6.25 6.82 -1.05
C THR A 62 5.43 6.75 -2.33
N VAL A 63 4.50 5.78 -2.43
CA VAL A 63 3.71 5.56 -3.64
C VAL A 63 2.72 6.68 -3.89
N MET A 64 2.07 7.16 -2.84
CA MET A 64 1.03 8.19 -2.92
C MET A 64 1.58 9.61 -2.75
N ASN A 65 2.87 9.77 -2.50
CA ASN A 65 3.51 11.05 -2.24
C ASN A 65 2.79 11.84 -1.12
N LEU A 66 2.57 11.19 0.01
CA LEU A 66 1.83 11.76 1.14
C LEU A 66 2.72 12.72 1.95
N ASP A 67 2.20 13.90 2.26
CA ASP A 67 2.82 14.86 3.19
C ASP A 67 2.55 14.44 4.64
N VAL A 68 3.20 13.40 5.10
CA VAL A 68 3.13 13.00 6.50
C VAL A 68 4.15 13.80 7.31
N ILE A 69 3.65 14.68 8.16
CA ILE A 69 4.43 15.63 8.98
C ILE A 69 5.18 14.92 10.12
N SER A 70 4.79 13.71 10.49
CA SER A 70 5.47 13.01 11.57
C SER A 70 6.90 12.63 11.15
N ASP A 71 7.85 12.84 12.08
CA ASP A 71 9.23 12.34 12.03
C ASP A 71 9.26 10.80 11.96
N PHE A 72 8.69 10.28 10.91
CA PHE A 72 8.63 8.87 10.63
C PHE A 72 9.98 8.43 10.06
N ASN A 73 11.00 8.52 10.89
CA ASN A 73 12.30 7.93 10.61
C ASN A 73 12.21 6.41 10.78
N ILE A 74 11.55 5.79 9.80
CA ILE A 74 11.72 4.36 9.62
C ILE A 74 13.14 4.18 9.12
N ASN A 75 14.00 3.79 10.02
CA ASN A 75 15.31 3.34 9.63
C ASN A 75 15.16 1.92 9.07
N LEU A 76 14.80 1.84 7.78
CA LEU A 76 14.68 0.56 7.06
C LEU A 76 15.99 -0.20 7.05
N ASP A 77 17.12 0.49 7.22
CA ASP A 77 18.44 -0.15 7.34
C ASP A 77 18.58 -1.03 8.60
N LYS A 78 17.69 -0.84 9.59
CA LYS A 78 17.65 -1.67 10.81
C LYS A 78 16.66 -2.82 10.72
N ILE A 79 15.75 -2.82 9.76
CA ILE A 79 14.81 -3.91 9.53
C ILE A 79 15.51 -4.86 8.56
N TYR A 80 16.12 -5.91 9.12
CA TYR A 80 16.61 -7.00 8.29
C TYR A 80 15.43 -7.67 7.59
N ASP A 81 15.37 -7.54 6.27
CA ASP A 81 14.33 -8.14 5.47
C ASP A 81 14.91 -9.30 4.67
N ASP A 82 14.51 -10.51 5.02
CA ASP A 82 14.95 -11.75 4.37
C ASP A 82 14.07 -12.14 3.18
N ARG A 83 13.03 -11.36 2.90
CA ARG A 83 12.18 -11.58 1.73
C ARG A 83 12.95 -11.31 0.44
N THR A 84 12.83 -12.23 -0.50
CA THR A 84 13.57 -12.14 -1.75
C THR A 84 12.96 -11.15 -2.72
N MET A 85 13.83 -10.35 -3.33
CA MET A 85 13.47 -9.51 -4.48
C MET A 85 13.37 -10.35 -5.76
N PRO A 86 12.52 -9.97 -6.72
CA PRO A 86 12.58 -10.53 -8.07
C PRO A 86 13.92 -10.24 -8.74
N SER A 87 14.20 -10.95 -9.83
CA SER A 87 15.40 -10.67 -10.62
C SER A 87 15.42 -9.23 -11.13
N ILE A 88 16.64 -8.69 -11.33
CA ILE A 88 16.83 -7.34 -11.89
C ILE A 88 16.15 -7.20 -13.25
N PHE A 89 16.14 -8.27 -14.04
CA PHE A 89 15.44 -8.29 -15.32
C PHE A 89 13.94 -8.02 -15.17
N LEU A 90 13.26 -8.73 -14.26
CA LEU A 90 11.82 -8.54 -14.02
C LEU A 90 11.52 -7.14 -13.48
N LEU A 91 12.32 -6.65 -12.53
CA LEU A 91 12.15 -5.30 -11.99
C LEU A 91 12.29 -4.23 -13.08
N ASN A 92 13.26 -4.36 -13.97
CA ASN A 92 13.47 -3.45 -15.08
C ASN A 92 12.32 -3.50 -16.09
N GLU A 93 11.82 -4.69 -16.44
CA GLU A 93 10.69 -4.82 -17.36
C GLU A 93 9.40 -4.26 -16.78
N ILE A 94 9.15 -4.44 -15.49
CA ILE A 94 8.02 -3.82 -14.79
C ILE A 94 8.15 -2.29 -14.84
N SER A 95 9.30 -1.73 -14.48
CA SER A 95 9.54 -0.29 -14.48
C SER A 95 9.38 0.32 -15.88
N LYS A 96 9.97 -0.29 -16.90
CA LYS A 96 9.82 0.15 -18.30
C LYS A 96 8.37 0.11 -18.77
N SER A 97 7.63 -0.92 -18.38
CA SER A 97 6.22 -1.07 -18.74
C SER A 97 5.36 0.03 -18.12
N ILE A 98 5.63 0.43 -16.88
CA ILE A 98 4.96 1.53 -16.21
C ILE A 98 5.23 2.86 -16.94
N ILE A 99 6.50 3.15 -17.24
CA ILE A 99 6.92 4.38 -17.93
C ILE A 99 6.28 4.46 -19.32
N ALA A 100 6.29 3.35 -20.05
CA ALA A 100 5.71 3.26 -21.40
C ALA A 100 4.18 3.19 -21.39
N LYS A 101 3.55 3.11 -20.23
CA LYS A 101 2.09 2.88 -20.07
C LYS A 101 1.61 1.63 -20.80
N ASN A 102 2.48 0.63 -20.91
CA ASN A 102 2.15 -0.67 -21.48
C ASN A 102 1.68 -1.61 -20.37
N TYR A 103 0.39 -1.52 -20.04
CA TYR A 103 -0.17 -2.22 -18.89
C TYR A 103 -0.33 -3.73 -19.10
N GLU A 104 -0.43 -4.20 -20.33
CA GLU A 104 -0.40 -5.65 -20.63
C GLU A 104 0.92 -6.26 -20.19
N LYS A 105 2.04 -5.65 -20.60
CA LYS A 105 3.38 -6.07 -20.15
C LYS A 105 3.56 -5.90 -18.65
N PHE A 106 3.07 -4.78 -18.09
CA PHE A 106 3.12 -4.55 -16.64
C PHE A 106 2.46 -5.67 -15.86
N PHE A 107 1.22 -6.05 -16.22
CA PHE A 107 0.51 -7.14 -15.54
C PHE A 107 1.18 -8.49 -15.74
N PHE A 108 1.66 -8.77 -16.92
CA PHE A 108 2.36 -10.01 -17.24
C PHE A 108 3.61 -10.19 -16.36
N TYR A 109 4.50 -9.20 -16.36
CA TYR A 109 5.72 -9.27 -15.56
C TYR A 109 5.45 -9.17 -14.04
N SER A 110 4.42 -8.46 -13.63
CA SER A 110 4.01 -8.40 -12.23
C SER A 110 3.57 -9.77 -11.73
N LEU A 111 2.76 -10.50 -12.49
CA LEU A 111 2.34 -11.86 -12.15
C LEU A 111 3.52 -12.82 -12.03
N ILE A 112 4.46 -12.77 -12.99
CA ILE A 112 5.67 -13.60 -12.94
C ILE A 112 6.51 -13.25 -11.70
N SER A 113 6.68 -11.96 -11.41
CA SER A 113 7.49 -11.49 -10.27
C SER A 113 6.91 -11.88 -8.91
N LEU A 114 5.59 -11.94 -8.80
CA LEU A 114 4.90 -12.35 -7.58
C LEU A 114 5.05 -13.85 -7.31
N ASN A 115 5.10 -14.67 -8.35
CA ASN A 115 5.30 -16.11 -8.25
C ASN A 115 4.44 -16.79 -7.17
N ASN A 116 3.14 -16.48 -7.14
CA ASN A 116 2.16 -16.95 -6.16
C ASN A 116 2.48 -16.61 -4.69
N LYS A 117 3.34 -15.64 -4.42
CA LYS A 117 3.60 -15.16 -3.07
C LYS A 117 2.35 -14.50 -2.49
N SER A 118 2.12 -14.72 -1.20
CA SER A 118 1.19 -13.89 -0.42
C SER A 118 1.77 -12.49 -0.22
N TRP A 119 0.93 -11.48 -0.01
CA TRP A 119 1.35 -10.09 0.10
C TRP A 119 2.34 -9.81 1.24
N ASP A 120 2.20 -10.52 2.34
CA ASP A 120 3.09 -10.46 3.50
C ASP A 120 4.51 -10.99 3.21
N ASN A 121 4.66 -11.81 2.16
CA ASN A 121 5.94 -12.34 1.69
C ASN A 121 6.56 -11.50 0.54
N VAL A 122 5.92 -10.44 0.12
CA VAL A 122 6.44 -9.54 -0.90
C VAL A 122 7.35 -8.51 -0.26
N HIS A 123 8.58 -8.39 -0.76
CA HIS A 123 9.53 -7.39 -0.27
C HIS A 123 8.96 -5.96 -0.43
N PRO A 124 9.15 -5.04 0.54
CA PRO A 124 8.58 -3.69 0.49
C PRO A 124 8.91 -2.92 -0.79
N GLU A 125 10.13 -3.02 -1.28
CA GLU A 125 10.54 -2.34 -2.52
C GLU A 125 9.86 -2.93 -3.77
N HIS A 126 9.61 -4.23 -3.78
CA HIS A 126 8.82 -4.87 -4.83
C HIS A 126 7.34 -4.44 -4.75
N LEU A 127 6.76 -4.45 -3.55
CA LEU A 127 5.40 -3.99 -3.31
C LEU A 127 5.20 -2.54 -3.76
N LYS A 128 6.15 -1.68 -3.43
CA LYS A 128 6.18 -0.27 -3.84
C LYS A 128 6.12 -0.10 -5.36
N LEU A 129 6.91 -0.88 -6.08
CA LEU A 129 6.92 -0.86 -7.55
C LEU A 129 5.58 -1.31 -8.14
N LEU A 130 4.99 -2.38 -7.62
CA LEU A 130 3.70 -2.89 -8.08
C LEU A 130 2.56 -1.91 -7.80
N LEU A 131 2.50 -1.36 -6.59
CA LEU A 131 1.47 -0.38 -6.22
C LEU A 131 1.59 0.90 -7.03
N ASN A 132 2.81 1.34 -7.37
CA ASN A 132 3.02 2.48 -8.26
C ASN A 132 2.41 2.24 -9.65
N GLY A 133 2.59 1.05 -10.21
CA GLY A 133 1.96 0.68 -11.48
C GLY A 133 0.44 0.61 -11.39
N TYR A 134 -0.10 0.02 -10.34
CA TYR A 134 -1.54 -0.05 -10.10
C TYR A 134 -2.17 1.34 -9.90
N LEU A 135 -1.45 2.25 -9.23
CA LEU A 135 -1.91 3.61 -9.03
C LEU A 135 -2.10 4.38 -10.33
N LYS A 136 -1.23 4.15 -11.31
CA LYS A 136 -1.26 4.81 -12.62
C LYS A 136 -2.27 4.21 -13.59
N TYR A 137 -2.81 3.04 -13.29
CA TYR A 137 -3.78 2.37 -14.14
C TYR A 137 -5.20 2.79 -13.81
N LYS A 138 -5.95 3.30 -14.81
CA LYS A 138 -7.38 3.65 -14.72
C LYS A 138 -7.74 4.36 -13.40
N ASP A 139 -7.13 5.50 -13.14
CA ASP A 139 -7.42 6.34 -11.97
C ASP A 139 -7.29 5.61 -10.61
N GLY A 140 -6.37 4.65 -10.54
CA GLY A 140 -6.05 3.96 -9.31
C GLY A 140 -7.06 2.89 -8.86
N ILE A 141 -7.94 2.42 -9.73
CA ILE A 141 -8.91 1.35 -9.39
C ILE A 141 -8.19 0.11 -8.86
N LEU A 142 -7.16 -0.36 -9.57
CA LEU A 142 -6.39 -1.54 -9.14
C LEU A 142 -5.55 -1.29 -7.91
N PHE A 143 -5.06 -0.08 -7.72
CA PHE A 143 -4.38 0.32 -6.49
C PHE A 143 -5.28 0.15 -5.28
N ARG A 144 -6.50 0.67 -5.35
CA ARG A 144 -7.48 0.56 -4.26
C ARG A 144 -7.86 -0.91 -3.98
N MET A 145 -8.09 -1.70 -5.04
CA MET A 145 -8.39 -3.13 -4.90
C MET A 145 -7.20 -3.92 -4.31
N GLY A 146 -5.99 -3.65 -4.77
CA GLY A 146 -4.77 -4.26 -4.26
C GLY A 146 -4.53 -3.90 -2.80
N LEU A 147 -4.65 -2.64 -2.46
CA LEU A 147 -4.50 -2.16 -1.08
C LEU A 147 -5.56 -2.78 -0.15
N PHE A 148 -6.80 -2.88 -0.60
CA PHE A 148 -7.86 -3.57 0.15
C PHE A 148 -7.45 -5.00 0.48
N ARG A 149 -6.89 -5.75 -0.49
CA ARG A 149 -6.40 -7.11 -0.25
C ARG A 149 -5.25 -7.17 0.73
N ILE A 150 -4.28 -6.27 0.64
CA ILE A 150 -3.13 -6.21 1.53
C ILE A 150 -3.56 -6.00 2.98
N VAL A 151 -4.49 -5.08 3.22
CA VAL A 151 -4.91 -4.71 4.59
C VAL A 151 -6.01 -5.61 5.16
N SER A 152 -6.71 -6.40 4.33
CA SER A 152 -7.79 -7.30 4.78
C SER A 152 -7.30 -8.65 5.27
N PHE A 153 -6.07 -9.01 4.95
CA PHE A 153 -5.47 -10.30 5.26
C PHE A 153 -4.08 -10.12 5.87
#